data_424eb0acb51088b6445c8bf442b08316
#
_entry.id   424eb0acb51088b6445c8bf442b08316
#
_cell.length_a   1.000
_cell.length_b   1.000
_cell.length_c   1.000
_cell.angle_alpha   90.00
_cell.angle_beta   90.00
_cell.angle_gamma   90.00
#
_symmetry.space_group_name_H-M   'P 1'
#
loop_
_entity.id
_entity.type
_entity.pdbx_description
1 polymer ?
#
loop_
_entity_poly.entity_id
_entity_poly.type
_entity_poly.pdbx_seq_one_letter_code
_entity_poly.pdbx_strand_id
1 'polypeptide(L)'
;MPFAVTPDGSRLSYITHPAAPGATGPGLLLIAGQALGASSWDPVVDDLRAAGPVVVYDHRGIGESDDVFPRRWSTRDCAVDALAVLDAARADGILGEQADVYGFSMGGRAAQWLAADHPERVRRLVLGATTVGDRHGLPRPDEVLRILVRSDRQALLELFFTPDWLAGHPEAAEAILARPRSLPAQRAHFAASTDHDGWDASAAISAPTLVLHGAEDRMCPPRNAEILADRIRGARLRLYPGVRHGYQLQEPSATRDALAFLAEP
;
A
#
# COMPACT_ATOMS: atom_id res chain seq x y z
N MET A 1 -11.75 4.15 -17.95
CA MET A 1 -11.51 3.93 -16.51
C MET A 1 -12.38 4.89 -15.73
N PRO A 2 -13.02 4.48 -14.64
CA PRO A 2 -13.75 5.37 -13.74
C PRO A 2 -12.79 6.28 -12.95
N PHE A 3 -13.36 7.36 -12.40
CA PHE A 3 -12.63 8.32 -11.59
C PHE A 3 -13.37 8.60 -10.28
N ALA A 4 -12.64 8.56 -9.16
CA ALA A 4 -13.07 9.13 -7.90
C ALA A 4 -12.71 10.62 -7.87
N VAL A 5 -13.57 11.44 -7.25
CA VAL A 5 -13.33 12.88 -7.10
C VAL A 5 -13.06 13.16 -5.63
N THR A 6 -11.90 13.71 -5.33
CA THR A 6 -11.49 14.09 -3.99
C THR A 6 -12.15 15.40 -3.55
N PRO A 7 -12.15 15.75 -2.25
CA PRO A 7 -12.77 17.00 -1.76
C PRO A 7 -12.19 18.27 -2.38
N ASP A 8 -10.95 18.27 -2.85
CA ASP A 8 -10.31 19.40 -3.54
C ASP A 8 -10.57 19.41 -5.06
N GLY A 9 -11.39 18.45 -5.57
CA GLY A 9 -11.78 18.34 -6.97
C GLY A 9 -10.81 17.56 -7.85
N SER A 10 -9.71 17.02 -7.31
CA SER A 10 -8.78 16.18 -8.08
C SER A 10 -9.43 14.84 -8.43
N ARG A 11 -9.12 14.33 -9.63
CA ARG A 11 -9.64 13.04 -10.09
C ARG A 11 -8.58 11.96 -9.93
N LEU A 12 -8.99 10.83 -9.37
CA LEU A 12 -8.16 9.64 -9.20
C LEU A 12 -8.72 8.51 -10.04
N SER A 13 -7.93 7.99 -10.97
CA SER A 13 -8.31 6.84 -11.76
C SER A 13 -8.28 5.57 -10.93
N TYR A 14 -9.28 4.71 -11.07
CA TYR A 14 -9.30 3.41 -10.42
C TYR A 14 -9.74 2.30 -11.37
N ILE A 15 -9.31 1.09 -11.05
CA ILE A 15 -9.61 -0.12 -11.78
C ILE A 15 -10.35 -1.07 -10.84
N THR A 16 -11.34 -1.77 -11.37
CA THR A 16 -12.15 -2.72 -10.60
C THR A 16 -11.94 -4.12 -11.16
N HIS A 17 -11.73 -5.06 -10.29
CA HIS A 17 -11.64 -6.47 -10.61
C HIS A 17 -12.82 -7.20 -9.94
N PRO A 18 -13.69 -7.87 -10.71
CA PRO A 18 -14.81 -8.60 -10.14
C PRO A 18 -14.32 -9.68 -9.18
N ALA A 19 -15.13 -10.01 -8.17
CA ALA A 19 -14.86 -11.12 -7.27
C ALA A 19 -14.59 -12.42 -8.02
N ALA A 20 -13.72 -13.27 -7.50
CA ALA A 20 -13.57 -14.62 -8.01
C ALA A 20 -14.86 -15.41 -7.81
N PRO A 21 -15.16 -16.44 -8.65
CA PRO A 21 -16.36 -17.27 -8.48
C PRO A 21 -16.45 -17.84 -7.06
N GLY A 22 -17.58 -17.57 -6.38
CA GLY A 22 -17.84 -18.03 -5.02
C GLY A 22 -17.30 -17.14 -3.90
N ALA A 23 -16.55 -16.08 -4.21
CA ALA A 23 -16.11 -15.11 -3.20
C ALA A 23 -17.29 -14.22 -2.75
N THR A 24 -17.44 -14.02 -1.44
CA THR A 24 -18.57 -13.30 -0.82
C THR A 24 -18.13 -12.16 0.11
N GLY A 25 -16.85 -11.83 0.14
CA GLY A 25 -16.31 -10.74 0.98
C GLY A 25 -16.82 -9.35 0.55
N PRO A 26 -16.71 -8.35 1.43
CA PRO A 26 -17.26 -7.00 1.21
C PRO A 26 -16.51 -6.20 0.14
N GLY A 27 -15.41 -6.73 -0.33
CA GLY A 27 -14.49 -6.12 -1.27
C GLY A 27 -13.21 -5.59 -0.62
N LEU A 28 -12.20 -5.39 -1.42
CA LEU A 28 -10.83 -5.07 -1.02
C LEU A 28 -10.31 -3.84 -1.77
N LEU A 29 -9.89 -2.81 -1.03
CA LEU A 29 -9.14 -1.69 -1.58
C LEU A 29 -7.64 -1.96 -1.46
N LEU A 30 -6.91 -1.85 -2.56
CA LEU A 30 -5.46 -1.94 -2.60
C LEU A 30 -4.84 -0.55 -2.75
N ILE A 31 -3.94 -0.19 -1.84
CA ILE A 31 -3.24 1.10 -1.82
C ILE A 31 -1.76 0.88 -2.11
N ALA A 32 -1.30 1.38 -3.24
CA ALA A 32 0.06 1.18 -3.72
C ALA A 32 1.12 1.96 -2.92
N GLY A 33 2.38 1.60 -3.10
CA GLY A 33 3.52 2.28 -2.47
C GLY A 33 3.88 3.60 -3.13
N GLN A 34 4.95 4.23 -2.61
CA GLN A 34 5.51 5.48 -3.14
C GLN A 34 5.88 5.33 -4.62
N ALA A 35 5.35 6.21 -5.45
CA ALA A 35 5.60 6.24 -6.90
C ALA A 35 5.20 4.94 -7.64
N LEU A 36 4.37 4.10 -7.03
CA LEU A 36 3.79 2.92 -7.64
C LEU A 36 2.36 3.22 -8.09
N GLY A 37 1.96 2.63 -9.23
CA GLY A 37 0.60 2.70 -9.74
C GLY A 37 -0.22 1.47 -9.43
N ALA A 38 -1.46 1.48 -9.87
CA ALA A 38 -2.39 0.35 -9.77
C ALA A 38 -1.79 -0.95 -10.32
N SER A 39 -1.03 -0.86 -11.42
CA SER A 39 -0.35 -2.01 -12.06
C SER A 39 0.66 -2.74 -11.17
N SER A 40 1.12 -2.11 -10.08
CA SER A 40 2.01 -2.80 -9.12
C SER A 40 1.34 -3.98 -8.41
N TRP A 41 0.02 -4.08 -8.48
CA TRP A 41 -0.76 -5.17 -7.93
C TRP A 41 -1.12 -6.27 -8.94
N ASP A 42 -0.90 -6.03 -10.26
CA ASP A 42 -1.26 -6.99 -11.32
C ASP A 42 -0.77 -8.42 -11.07
N PRO A 43 0.45 -8.65 -10.54
CA PRO A 43 0.92 -10.01 -10.31
C PRO A 43 0.16 -10.80 -9.23
N VAL A 44 -0.58 -10.13 -8.35
CA VAL A 44 -1.28 -10.77 -7.21
C VAL A 44 -2.79 -10.46 -7.16
N VAL A 45 -3.28 -9.56 -8.01
CA VAL A 45 -4.67 -9.10 -7.95
C VAL A 45 -5.66 -10.25 -8.23
N ASP A 46 -5.33 -11.15 -9.14
CA ASP A 46 -6.20 -12.28 -9.49
C ASP A 46 -6.41 -13.24 -8.31
N ASP A 47 -5.37 -13.50 -7.52
CA ASP A 47 -5.49 -14.28 -6.29
C ASP A 47 -6.30 -13.53 -5.23
N LEU A 48 -6.06 -12.21 -5.08
CA LEU A 48 -6.75 -11.38 -4.08
C LEU A 48 -8.26 -11.24 -4.33
N ARG A 49 -8.74 -11.48 -5.55
CA ARG A 49 -10.18 -11.54 -5.87
C ARG A 49 -10.93 -12.63 -5.11
N ALA A 50 -10.23 -13.58 -4.51
CA ALA A 50 -10.82 -14.56 -3.61
C ALA A 50 -11.38 -13.93 -2.32
N ALA A 51 -10.93 -12.74 -1.92
CA ALA A 51 -11.49 -11.98 -0.80
C ALA A 51 -12.77 -11.20 -1.15
N GLY A 52 -13.15 -11.11 -2.43
CA GLY A 52 -14.27 -10.30 -2.93
C GLY A 52 -13.86 -9.46 -4.14
N PRO A 53 -14.68 -8.50 -4.58
CA PRO A 53 -14.29 -7.56 -5.61
C PRO A 53 -13.09 -6.72 -5.15
N VAL A 54 -12.16 -6.43 -6.06
CA VAL A 54 -10.94 -5.68 -5.75
C VAL A 54 -10.94 -4.34 -6.49
N VAL A 55 -10.59 -3.29 -5.77
CA VAL A 55 -10.40 -1.95 -6.31
C VAL A 55 -8.94 -1.54 -6.11
N VAL A 56 -8.29 -1.12 -7.18
CA VAL A 56 -6.95 -0.55 -7.17
C VAL A 56 -7.00 0.83 -7.79
N TYR A 57 -6.15 1.77 -7.36
CA TYR A 57 -6.16 3.11 -7.92
C TYR A 57 -4.75 3.67 -8.08
N ASP A 58 -4.63 4.64 -8.97
CA ASP A 58 -3.41 5.40 -9.13
C ASP A 58 -3.41 6.60 -8.18
N HIS A 59 -2.35 6.74 -7.40
CA HIS A 59 -2.13 7.95 -6.61
C HIS A 59 -2.03 9.19 -7.52
N ARG A 60 -2.20 10.38 -6.96
CA ARG A 60 -1.95 11.64 -7.66
C ARG A 60 -0.61 11.61 -8.39
N GLY A 61 -0.58 12.09 -9.63
CA GLY A 61 0.60 12.12 -10.48
C GLY A 61 1.08 10.76 -10.99
N ILE A 62 0.29 9.70 -10.81
CA ILE A 62 0.54 8.36 -11.35
C ILE A 62 -0.57 8.01 -12.36
N GLY A 63 -0.23 7.26 -13.39
CA GLY A 63 -1.18 6.75 -14.39
C GLY A 63 -2.07 7.85 -14.97
N GLU A 64 -3.39 7.68 -14.90
CA GLU A 64 -4.37 8.63 -15.39
C GLU A 64 -4.92 9.59 -14.31
N SER A 65 -4.46 9.48 -13.06
CA SER A 65 -4.83 10.38 -11.97
C SER A 65 -4.28 11.79 -12.18
N ASP A 66 -4.99 12.80 -11.71
CA ASP A 66 -4.57 14.19 -11.84
C ASP A 66 -3.23 14.42 -11.12
N ASP A 67 -2.37 15.24 -11.72
CA ASP A 67 -1.05 15.62 -11.20
C ASP A 67 -1.15 16.96 -10.45
N VAL A 68 -2.04 17.02 -9.45
CA VAL A 68 -2.33 18.20 -8.63
C VAL A 68 -2.14 17.86 -7.17
N PHE A 69 -1.30 18.64 -6.49
CA PHE A 69 -0.98 18.45 -5.08
C PHE A 69 -1.27 19.70 -4.27
N PRO A 70 -1.84 19.58 -3.06
CA PRO A 70 -1.84 20.69 -2.11
C PRO A 70 -0.40 21.03 -1.71
N ARG A 71 -0.17 22.24 -1.20
CA ARG A 71 1.17 22.75 -0.87
C ARG A 71 2.00 21.81 0.04
N ARG A 72 1.34 21.07 0.90
CA ARG A 72 1.93 20.04 1.78
C ARG A 72 1.06 18.81 1.71
N TRP A 73 1.28 18.01 0.67
CA TRP A 73 0.62 16.72 0.54
C TRP A 73 1.31 15.70 1.44
N SER A 74 0.52 14.95 2.21
CA SER A 74 0.99 14.02 3.24
C SER A 74 0.35 12.64 3.06
N THR A 75 0.79 11.66 3.83
CA THR A 75 0.15 10.33 3.85
C THR A 75 -1.28 10.37 4.43
N ARG A 76 -1.63 11.41 5.20
CA ARG A 76 -3.01 11.63 5.63
C ARG A 76 -3.88 12.15 4.49
N ASP A 77 -3.34 12.99 3.61
CA ASP A 77 -4.03 13.38 2.37
C ASP A 77 -4.17 12.19 1.42
N CYS A 78 -3.19 11.26 1.37
CA CYS A 78 -3.36 10.00 0.66
C CYS A 78 -4.50 9.16 1.23
N ALA A 79 -4.77 9.21 2.54
CA ALA A 79 -5.91 8.54 3.14
C ALA A 79 -7.24 9.19 2.74
N VAL A 80 -7.29 10.52 2.63
CA VAL A 80 -8.46 11.24 2.07
C VAL A 80 -8.69 10.84 0.62
N ASP A 81 -7.64 10.72 -0.17
CA ASP A 81 -7.69 10.22 -1.54
C ASP A 81 -8.24 8.77 -1.60
N ALA A 82 -7.76 7.89 -0.73
CA ALA A 82 -8.23 6.50 -0.63
C ALA A 82 -9.71 6.43 -0.20
N LEU A 83 -10.15 7.29 0.70
CA LEU A 83 -11.56 7.40 1.11
C LEU A 83 -12.44 7.81 -0.08
N ALA A 84 -12.01 8.77 -0.88
CA ALA A 84 -12.76 9.18 -2.07
C ALA A 84 -12.92 8.01 -3.08
N VAL A 85 -11.89 7.15 -3.20
CA VAL A 85 -11.97 5.93 -4.03
C VAL A 85 -12.94 4.91 -3.42
N LEU A 86 -12.91 4.70 -2.11
CA LEU A 86 -13.89 3.84 -1.41
C LEU A 86 -15.33 4.34 -1.63
N ASP A 87 -15.55 5.64 -1.54
CA ASP A 87 -16.88 6.25 -1.72
C ASP A 87 -17.37 6.10 -3.16
N ALA A 88 -16.50 6.35 -4.15
CA ALA A 88 -16.84 6.16 -5.55
C ALA A 88 -17.15 4.70 -5.87
N ALA A 89 -16.31 3.77 -5.45
CA ALA A 89 -16.51 2.35 -5.68
C ALA A 89 -17.77 1.80 -4.95
N ARG A 90 -18.13 2.36 -3.80
CA ARG A 90 -19.40 2.06 -3.12
C ARG A 90 -20.59 2.61 -3.89
N ALA A 91 -20.51 3.84 -4.37
CA ALA A 91 -21.58 4.44 -5.17
C ALA A 91 -21.84 3.65 -6.48
N ASP A 92 -20.78 3.06 -7.04
CA ASP A 92 -20.87 2.17 -8.20
C ASP A 92 -21.35 0.75 -7.85
N GLY A 93 -21.63 0.45 -6.57
CA GLY A 93 -22.10 -0.86 -6.11
C GLY A 93 -21.03 -1.96 -6.11
N ILE A 94 -19.73 -1.59 -6.14
CA ILE A 94 -18.61 -2.53 -6.21
C ILE A 94 -18.16 -2.92 -4.80
N LEU A 95 -18.00 -1.95 -3.90
CA LEU A 95 -17.63 -2.17 -2.50
C LEU A 95 -18.82 -1.96 -1.56
N GLY A 96 -18.78 -2.60 -0.39
CA GLY A 96 -19.76 -2.41 0.67
C GLY A 96 -19.59 -1.10 1.44
N GLU A 97 -20.40 -0.91 2.47
CA GLU A 97 -20.26 0.20 3.45
C GLU A 97 -18.88 0.15 4.11
N GLN A 98 -18.47 -1.02 4.55
CA GLN A 98 -17.12 -1.33 4.97
C GLN A 98 -16.44 -2.17 3.89
N ALA A 99 -15.15 -1.94 3.71
CA ALA A 99 -14.30 -2.73 2.85
C ALA A 99 -13.06 -3.20 3.61
N ASP A 100 -12.41 -4.23 3.10
CA ASP A 100 -11.07 -4.57 3.52
C ASP A 100 -10.06 -3.62 2.86
N VAL A 101 -8.97 -3.34 3.54
CA VAL A 101 -7.93 -2.46 3.02
C VAL A 101 -6.58 -3.15 3.10
N TYR A 102 -5.84 -3.16 2.01
CA TYR A 102 -4.46 -3.60 1.99
C TYR A 102 -3.56 -2.47 1.49
N GLY A 103 -2.79 -1.90 2.39
CA GLY A 103 -1.83 -0.84 2.07
C GLY A 103 -0.40 -1.37 2.04
N PHE A 104 0.31 -1.11 0.94
CA PHE A 104 1.72 -1.48 0.77
C PHE A 104 2.63 -0.25 0.89
N SER A 105 3.69 -0.31 1.71
CA SER A 105 4.71 0.73 1.85
C SER A 105 4.11 2.10 2.19
N MET A 106 4.24 3.11 1.34
CA MET A 106 3.54 4.41 1.51
C MET A 106 2.03 4.23 1.58
N GLY A 107 1.46 3.31 0.80
CA GLY A 107 0.03 2.96 0.90
C GLY A 107 -0.35 2.38 2.25
N GLY A 108 0.55 1.66 2.91
CA GLY A 108 0.36 1.22 4.29
C GLY A 108 0.35 2.37 5.30
N ARG A 109 1.12 3.44 5.04
CA ARG A 109 1.08 4.68 5.84
C ARG A 109 -0.24 5.43 5.65
N ALA A 110 -0.75 5.49 4.42
CA ALA A 110 -2.07 6.04 4.13
C ALA A 110 -3.18 5.20 4.79
N ALA A 111 -3.09 3.87 4.71
CA ALA A 111 -4.05 2.96 5.30
C ALA A 111 -4.14 3.06 6.84
N GLN A 112 -3.04 3.39 7.52
CA GLN A 112 -3.06 3.69 8.97
C GLN A 112 -3.96 4.89 9.26
N TRP A 113 -3.82 5.99 8.52
CA TRP A 113 -4.66 7.17 8.66
C TRP A 113 -6.12 6.89 8.29
N LEU A 114 -6.36 6.17 7.19
CA LEU A 114 -7.70 5.79 6.77
C LEU A 114 -8.42 4.99 7.86
N ALA A 115 -7.76 3.97 8.43
CA ALA A 115 -8.36 3.13 9.45
C ALA A 115 -8.53 3.84 10.80
N ALA A 116 -7.69 4.83 11.12
CA ALA A 116 -7.79 5.62 12.34
C ALA A 116 -8.87 6.70 12.25
N ASP A 117 -8.92 7.43 11.13
CA ASP A 117 -9.83 8.55 10.92
C ASP A 117 -11.25 8.10 10.51
N HIS A 118 -11.36 6.90 9.86
CA HIS A 118 -12.60 6.33 9.33
C HIS A 118 -12.78 4.85 9.70
N PRO A 119 -12.80 4.51 10.99
CA PRO A 119 -12.91 3.12 11.45
C PRO A 119 -14.20 2.44 10.98
N GLU A 120 -15.26 3.20 10.71
CA GLU A 120 -16.53 2.69 10.16
C GLU A 120 -16.44 2.24 8.70
N ARG A 121 -15.33 2.54 8.01
CA ARG A 121 -15.13 2.20 6.60
C ARG A 121 -14.21 1.00 6.39
N VAL A 122 -13.42 0.62 7.40
CA VAL A 122 -12.41 -0.43 7.31
C VAL A 122 -12.82 -1.63 8.15
N ARG A 123 -13.15 -2.75 7.50
CA ARG A 123 -13.51 -3.99 8.18
C ARG A 123 -12.27 -4.71 8.70
N ARG A 124 -11.27 -4.93 7.84
CA ARG A 124 -9.97 -5.55 8.14
C ARG A 124 -8.86 -4.81 7.44
N LEU A 125 -7.71 -4.76 8.07
CA LEU A 125 -6.56 -3.99 7.60
C LEU A 125 -5.34 -4.90 7.42
N VAL A 126 -4.74 -4.89 6.22
CA VAL A 126 -3.44 -5.49 5.96
C VAL A 126 -2.42 -4.38 5.71
N LEU A 127 -1.35 -4.37 6.48
CA LEU A 127 -0.27 -3.38 6.39
C LEU A 127 1.02 -4.06 5.94
N GLY A 128 1.45 -3.80 4.71
CA GLY A 128 2.60 -4.45 4.09
C GLY A 128 3.83 -3.56 3.99
N ALA A 129 5.00 -4.03 4.43
CA ALA A 129 6.30 -3.38 4.28
C ALA A 129 6.28 -1.88 4.67
N THR A 130 5.66 -1.54 5.78
CA THR A 130 5.40 -0.17 6.20
C THR A 130 5.88 0.13 7.63
N THR A 131 5.70 1.36 8.09
CA THR A 131 6.20 1.86 9.38
C THR A 131 5.24 2.86 10.00
N VAL A 132 5.37 3.11 11.29
CA VAL A 132 4.71 4.23 12.00
C VAL A 132 5.34 5.59 11.71
N GLY A 133 6.49 5.62 11.03
CA GLY A 133 7.27 6.81 10.76
C GLY A 133 8.62 6.83 11.47
N ASP A 134 9.55 7.63 10.94
CA ASP A 134 10.95 7.65 11.36
C ASP A 134 11.16 8.20 12.79
N ARG A 135 10.19 8.98 13.27
CA ARG A 135 10.26 9.58 14.62
C ARG A 135 10.14 8.55 15.75
N HIS A 136 9.38 7.48 15.52
CA HIS A 136 9.07 6.43 16.49
C HIS A 136 9.52 5.04 16.02
N GLY A 137 9.99 4.95 14.78
CA GLY A 137 10.53 3.76 14.16
C GLY A 137 12.01 3.92 13.82
N LEU A 138 12.49 3.03 12.96
CA LEU A 138 13.82 3.10 12.39
C LEU A 138 13.76 3.86 11.06
N PRO A 139 14.56 4.92 10.88
CA PRO A 139 14.61 5.65 9.63
C PRO A 139 15.18 4.79 8.51
N ARG A 140 14.90 5.18 7.28
CA ARG A 140 15.56 4.61 6.12
C ARG A 140 17.08 4.82 6.21
N PRO A 141 17.89 3.80 5.94
CA PRO A 141 19.33 3.99 5.86
C PRO A 141 19.72 5.03 4.78
N ASP A 142 20.78 5.79 5.04
CA ASP A 142 21.30 6.82 4.10
C ASP A 142 21.61 6.25 2.71
N GLU A 143 22.04 4.98 2.64
CA GLU A 143 22.27 4.29 1.37
C GLU A 143 20.98 4.18 0.57
N VAL A 144 19.87 3.79 1.22
CA VAL A 144 18.55 3.68 0.58
C VAL A 144 18.07 5.05 0.10
N LEU A 145 18.22 6.10 0.93
CA LEU A 145 17.86 7.46 0.52
C LEU A 145 18.64 7.89 -0.73
N ARG A 146 19.94 7.57 -0.81
CA ARG A 146 20.76 7.87 -2.00
C ARG A 146 20.27 7.14 -3.25
N ILE A 147 19.88 5.86 -3.13
CA ILE A 147 19.32 5.08 -4.25
C ILE A 147 18.02 5.72 -4.74
N LEU A 148 17.10 6.05 -3.83
CA LEU A 148 15.82 6.66 -4.16
C LEU A 148 15.98 8.02 -4.87
N VAL A 149 16.90 8.87 -4.38
CA VAL A 149 17.16 10.19 -4.97
C VAL A 149 17.83 10.09 -6.35
N ARG A 150 18.76 9.13 -6.52
CA ARG A 150 19.47 8.95 -7.79
C ARG A 150 18.61 8.23 -8.84
N SER A 151 17.53 7.59 -8.41
CA SER A 151 16.65 6.76 -9.28
C SER A 151 17.46 5.69 -10.05
N ASP A 152 18.47 5.12 -9.41
CA ASP A 152 19.22 4.00 -9.96
C ASP A 152 18.31 2.78 -10.02
N ARG A 153 17.93 2.41 -11.26
CA ARG A 153 16.92 1.37 -11.50
C ARG A 153 17.34 0.02 -10.95
N GLN A 154 18.58 -0.39 -11.20
CA GLN A 154 19.07 -1.70 -10.75
C GLN A 154 19.14 -1.74 -9.22
N ALA A 155 19.74 -0.72 -8.60
CA ALA A 155 19.82 -0.63 -7.15
C ALA A 155 18.42 -0.55 -6.50
N LEU A 156 17.47 0.13 -7.15
CA LEU A 156 16.08 0.18 -6.68
C LEU A 156 15.41 -1.21 -6.72
N LEU A 157 15.57 -1.96 -7.81
CA LEU A 157 15.06 -3.33 -7.90
C LEU A 157 15.65 -4.23 -6.82
N GLU A 158 16.93 -4.09 -6.52
CA GLU A 158 17.58 -4.84 -5.45
C GLU A 158 17.15 -4.45 -4.03
N LEU A 159 16.51 -3.29 -3.85
CA LEU A 159 15.82 -2.98 -2.61
C LEU A 159 14.49 -3.73 -2.50
N PHE A 160 13.80 -3.95 -3.62
CA PHE A 160 12.52 -4.68 -3.64
C PHE A 160 12.72 -6.19 -3.56
N PHE A 161 13.71 -6.74 -4.27
CA PHE A 161 13.86 -8.18 -4.48
C PHE A 161 15.29 -8.64 -4.26
N THR A 162 15.46 -9.92 -3.95
CA THR A 162 16.79 -10.54 -3.92
C THR A 162 17.35 -10.71 -5.34
N PRO A 163 18.69 -10.67 -5.53
CA PRO A 163 19.29 -10.84 -6.84
C PRO A 163 18.91 -12.15 -7.53
N ASP A 164 18.84 -13.25 -6.79
CA ASP A 164 18.47 -14.57 -7.33
C ASP A 164 17.03 -14.58 -7.85
N TRP A 165 16.12 -13.93 -7.13
CA TRP A 165 14.72 -13.80 -7.57
C TRP A 165 14.62 -12.93 -8.82
N LEU A 166 15.32 -11.80 -8.87
CA LEU A 166 15.34 -10.90 -10.04
C LEU A 166 15.87 -11.62 -11.31
N ALA A 167 16.87 -12.47 -11.17
CA ALA A 167 17.41 -13.23 -12.30
C ALA A 167 16.37 -14.18 -12.92
N GLY A 168 15.46 -14.71 -12.10
CA GLY A 168 14.37 -15.58 -12.54
C GLY A 168 13.08 -14.88 -13.00
N HIS A 169 12.92 -13.58 -12.70
CA HIS A 169 11.66 -12.85 -12.91
C HIS A 169 11.89 -11.43 -13.45
N PRO A 170 12.58 -11.29 -14.59
CA PRO A 170 12.90 -9.97 -15.14
C PRO A 170 11.65 -9.13 -15.49
N GLU A 171 10.57 -9.77 -15.93
CA GLU A 171 9.29 -9.12 -16.28
C GLU A 171 8.57 -8.57 -15.06
N ALA A 172 8.58 -9.27 -13.93
CA ALA A 172 7.91 -8.82 -12.70
C ALA A 172 8.59 -7.58 -12.12
N ALA A 173 9.91 -7.46 -12.30
CA ALA A 173 10.67 -6.27 -11.92
C ALA A 173 10.25 -5.02 -12.69
N GLU A 174 9.87 -5.16 -13.98
CA GLU A 174 9.41 -4.05 -14.82
C GLU A 174 8.03 -3.52 -14.38
N ALA A 175 7.12 -4.41 -13.98
CA ALA A 175 5.76 -4.05 -13.60
C ALA A 175 5.70 -3.13 -12.37
N ILE A 176 6.67 -3.25 -11.46
CA ILE A 176 6.73 -2.45 -10.22
C ILE A 176 7.20 -1.01 -10.46
N LEU A 177 7.98 -0.76 -11.50
CA LEU A 177 8.61 0.54 -11.69
C LEU A 177 7.74 1.50 -12.53
N ALA A 178 6.47 1.70 -12.17
CA ALA A 178 5.71 2.84 -12.65
C ALA A 178 6.48 4.13 -12.32
N ARG A 179 6.52 5.08 -13.26
CA ARG A 179 7.17 6.37 -13.01
C ARG A 179 6.11 7.43 -12.74
N PRO A 180 6.30 8.29 -11.74
CA PRO A 180 5.48 9.49 -11.61
C PRO A 180 5.50 10.30 -12.92
N ARG A 181 4.38 10.92 -13.27
CA ARG A 181 4.23 11.72 -14.49
C ARG A 181 5.15 12.95 -14.50
N SER A 182 5.49 13.49 -13.33
CA SER A 182 6.23 14.74 -13.22
C SER A 182 7.23 14.73 -12.05
N LEU A 183 8.18 15.66 -12.09
CA LEU A 183 9.08 15.92 -10.96
C LEU A 183 8.32 16.43 -9.71
N PRO A 184 7.29 17.29 -9.82
CA PRO A 184 6.45 17.63 -8.67
C PRO A 184 5.83 16.40 -8.01
N ALA A 185 5.25 15.47 -8.78
CA ALA A 185 4.69 14.23 -8.26
C ALA A 185 5.74 13.39 -7.51
N GLN A 186 6.92 13.21 -8.12
CA GLN A 186 8.01 12.47 -7.49
C GLN A 186 8.41 13.08 -6.14
N ARG A 187 8.53 14.42 -6.08
CA ARG A 187 8.88 15.14 -4.85
C ARG A 187 7.78 15.05 -3.81
N ALA A 188 6.50 15.17 -4.21
CA ALA A 188 5.37 15.08 -3.31
C ALA A 188 5.28 13.70 -2.66
N HIS A 189 5.38 12.62 -3.45
CA HIS A 189 5.42 11.25 -2.94
C HIS A 189 6.59 10.99 -1.99
N PHE A 190 7.77 11.49 -2.34
CA PHE A 190 8.95 11.34 -1.49
C PHE A 190 8.79 12.07 -0.16
N ALA A 191 8.32 13.33 -0.19
CA ALA A 191 8.08 14.13 1.00
C ALA A 191 6.99 13.51 1.88
N ALA A 192 5.82 13.15 1.32
CA ALA A 192 4.74 12.52 2.07
C ALA A 192 5.19 11.23 2.75
N SER A 193 6.01 10.43 2.05
CA SER A 193 6.54 9.18 2.58
C SER A 193 7.59 9.41 3.68
N THR A 194 8.45 10.43 3.55
CA THR A 194 9.51 10.73 4.53
C THR A 194 8.95 11.42 5.78
N ASP A 195 7.99 12.33 5.61
CA ASP A 195 7.40 13.12 6.69
C ASP A 195 6.28 12.39 7.45
N HIS A 196 6.04 11.11 7.12
CA HIS A 196 5.00 10.33 7.78
C HIS A 196 5.28 10.19 9.28
N ASP A 197 4.25 10.49 10.09
CA ASP A 197 4.19 10.21 11.53
C ASP A 197 2.82 9.66 11.87
N GLY A 198 2.69 8.33 11.83
CA GLY A 198 1.45 7.58 12.08
C GLY A 198 1.35 7.01 13.49
N TRP A 199 2.20 7.47 14.43
CA TRP A 199 2.27 6.90 15.79
C TRP A 199 0.93 6.92 16.53
N ASP A 200 0.28 8.07 16.54
CA ASP A 200 -1.01 8.23 17.20
C ASP A 200 -2.14 7.59 16.40
N ALA A 201 -2.10 7.69 15.08
CA ALA A 201 -3.05 7.00 14.20
C ALA A 201 -3.02 5.48 14.43
N SER A 202 -1.83 4.87 14.48
CA SER A 202 -1.68 3.43 14.72
C SER A 202 -2.31 2.97 16.02
N ALA A 203 -2.20 3.76 17.09
CA ALA A 203 -2.85 3.45 18.38
C ALA A 203 -4.38 3.56 18.34
N ALA A 204 -4.93 4.39 17.43
CA ALA A 204 -6.36 4.60 17.27
C ALA A 204 -7.02 3.54 16.36
N ILE A 205 -6.26 2.73 15.64
CA ILE A 205 -6.80 1.69 14.76
C ILE A 205 -7.57 0.66 15.60
N SER A 206 -8.85 0.47 15.28
CA SER A 206 -9.73 -0.52 15.91
C SER A 206 -10.00 -1.74 15.02
N ALA A 207 -9.77 -1.63 13.72
CA ALA A 207 -9.94 -2.73 12.78
C ALA A 207 -8.95 -3.87 13.09
N PRO A 208 -9.38 -5.14 13.03
CA PRO A 208 -8.44 -6.27 13.05
C PRO A 208 -7.34 -6.05 12.02
N THR A 209 -6.07 -6.18 12.45
CA THR A 209 -4.94 -5.80 11.61
C THR A 209 -3.92 -6.95 11.48
N LEU A 210 -3.43 -7.16 10.27
CA LEU A 210 -2.33 -8.04 9.93
C LEU A 210 -1.17 -7.22 9.35
N VAL A 211 0.01 -7.33 9.95
CA VAL A 211 1.24 -6.72 9.46
C VAL A 211 2.08 -7.77 8.74
N LEU A 212 2.45 -7.52 7.48
CA LEU A 212 3.24 -8.41 6.64
C LEU A 212 4.53 -7.72 6.23
N HIS A 213 5.68 -8.40 6.33
CA HIS A 213 6.96 -7.76 6.05
C HIS A 213 8.04 -8.76 5.62
N GLY A 214 8.90 -8.36 4.68
CA GLY A 214 10.10 -9.14 4.35
C GLY A 214 11.18 -8.99 5.43
N ALA A 215 11.73 -10.09 5.90
CA ALA A 215 12.74 -10.06 6.97
C ALA A 215 14.08 -9.45 6.53
N GLU A 216 14.32 -9.33 5.21
CA GLU A 216 15.50 -8.69 4.63
C GLU A 216 15.21 -7.33 3.97
N ASP A 217 14.09 -6.70 4.34
CA ASP A 217 13.71 -5.39 3.83
C ASP A 217 14.72 -4.32 4.28
N ARG A 218 15.45 -3.76 3.32
CA ARG A 218 16.42 -2.68 3.54
C ARG A 218 15.79 -1.30 3.36
N MET A 219 14.65 -1.20 2.65
CA MET A 219 13.95 0.04 2.39
C MET A 219 13.13 0.50 3.60
N CYS A 220 12.50 -0.46 4.27
CA CYS A 220 11.81 -0.28 5.54
C CYS A 220 12.31 -1.37 6.50
N PRO A 221 13.25 -1.08 7.41
CA PRO A 221 13.82 -2.10 8.29
C PRO A 221 12.75 -2.93 9.01
N PRO A 222 12.87 -4.27 9.09
CA PRO A 222 11.81 -5.16 9.60
C PRO A 222 11.38 -4.86 11.05
N ARG A 223 12.27 -4.27 11.84
CA ARG A 223 11.94 -3.80 13.20
C ARG A 223 10.79 -2.80 13.20
N ASN A 224 10.56 -2.06 12.11
CA ASN A 224 9.42 -1.18 11.98
C ASN A 224 8.08 -1.94 11.96
N ALA A 225 8.04 -3.13 11.39
CA ALA A 225 6.84 -3.96 11.41
C ALA A 225 6.53 -4.46 12.83
N GLU A 226 7.54 -4.79 13.62
CA GLU A 226 7.37 -5.17 15.03
C GLU A 226 6.83 -3.99 15.85
N ILE A 227 7.43 -2.79 15.69
CA ILE A 227 6.97 -1.56 16.36
C ILE A 227 5.52 -1.26 15.98
N LEU A 228 5.17 -1.39 14.71
CA LEU A 228 3.82 -1.14 14.21
C LEU A 228 2.82 -2.15 14.79
N ALA A 229 3.16 -3.43 14.79
CA ALA A 229 2.31 -4.48 15.35
C ALA A 229 2.12 -4.32 16.86
N ASP A 230 3.16 -3.96 17.59
CA ASP A 230 3.08 -3.69 19.04
C ASP A 230 2.22 -2.45 19.33
N ARG A 231 2.19 -1.46 18.41
CA ARG A 231 1.43 -0.24 18.58
C ARG A 231 -0.06 -0.39 18.31
N ILE A 232 -0.45 -1.28 17.38
CA ILE A 232 -1.85 -1.54 17.02
C ILE A 232 -2.41 -2.65 17.91
N ARG A 233 -3.44 -2.35 18.67
CA ARG A 233 -4.02 -3.32 19.61
C ARG A 233 -4.53 -4.57 18.90
N GLY A 234 -3.97 -5.72 19.24
CA GLY A 234 -4.38 -7.03 18.70
C GLY A 234 -3.88 -7.30 17.28
N ALA A 235 -2.97 -6.49 16.77
CA ALA A 235 -2.37 -6.77 15.47
C ALA A 235 -1.54 -8.06 15.50
N ARG A 236 -1.56 -8.76 14.36
CA ARG A 236 -0.73 -9.94 14.12
C ARG A 236 0.41 -9.57 13.17
N LEU A 237 1.58 -10.18 13.37
CA LEU A 237 2.77 -9.96 12.55
C LEU A 237 3.19 -11.25 11.83
N ARG A 238 3.55 -11.13 10.57
CA ARG A 238 4.27 -12.15 9.79
C ARG A 238 5.51 -11.53 9.17
N LEU A 239 6.67 -12.13 9.48
CA LEU A 239 7.95 -11.82 8.84
C LEU A 239 8.31 -12.98 7.91
N TYR A 240 8.69 -12.67 6.68
CA TYR A 240 9.06 -13.64 5.66
C TYR A 240 10.58 -13.68 5.49
N PRO A 241 11.25 -14.76 5.91
CA PRO A 241 12.70 -14.90 5.75
C PRO A 241 13.11 -14.92 4.28
N GLY A 242 14.29 -14.38 3.98
CA GLY A 242 14.87 -14.43 2.63
C GLY A 242 14.22 -13.50 1.61
N VAL A 243 13.30 -12.62 2.02
CA VAL A 243 12.62 -11.71 1.11
C VAL A 243 12.75 -10.25 1.56
N ARG A 244 12.73 -9.36 0.57
CA ARG A 244 12.94 -7.92 0.73
C ARG A 244 11.63 -7.12 0.72
N HIS A 245 11.70 -5.84 0.30
CA HIS A 245 10.56 -4.92 0.32
C HIS A 245 9.36 -5.42 -0.50
N GLY A 246 9.61 -6.02 -1.68
CA GLY A 246 8.59 -6.56 -2.58
C GLY A 246 8.10 -7.96 -2.18
N TYR A 247 7.99 -8.25 -0.89
CA TYR A 247 7.66 -9.56 -0.34
C TYR A 247 6.40 -10.18 -0.96
N GLN A 248 5.38 -9.37 -1.28
CA GLN A 248 4.10 -9.86 -1.82
C GLN A 248 4.23 -10.55 -3.19
N LEU A 249 5.29 -10.23 -3.94
CA LEU A 249 5.61 -10.89 -5.21
C LEU A 249 6.63 -12.01 -5.02
N GLN A 250 7.59 -11.79 -4.13
CA GLN A 250 8.69 -12.72 -3.90
C GLN A 250 8.27 -13.95 -3.08
N GLU A 251 7.24 -13.82 -2.24
CA GLU A 251 6.77 -14.87 -1.31
C GLU A 251 5.26 -15.14 -1.52
N PRO A 252 4.90 -16.18 -2.29
CA PRO A 252 3.48 -16.48 -2.55
C PRO A 252 2.65 -16.81 -1.31
N SER A 253 3.28 -17.20 -0.19
CA SER A 253 2.56 -17.41 1.07
C SER A 253 2.01 -16.12 1.65
N ALA A 254 2.59 -14.96 1.30
CA ALA A 254 2.12 -13.67 1.79
C ALA A 254 0.69 -13.36 1.32
N THR A 255 0.37 -13.65 0.06
CA THR A 255 -1.00 -13.51 -0.47
C THR A 255 -1.95 -14.50 0.21
N ARG A 256 -1.53 -15.74 0.45
CA ARG A 256 -2.34 -16.74 1.17
C ARG A 256 -2.62 -16.33 2.62
N ASP A 257 -1.61 -15.80 3.33
CA ASP A 257 -1.77 -15.32 4.71
C ASP A 257 -2.73 -14.11 4.76
N ALA A 258 -2.64 -13.18 3.79
CA ALA A 258 -3.56 -12.06 3.67
C ALA A 258 -4.99 -12.57 3.43
N LEU A 259 -5.22 -13.47 2.47
CA LEU A 259 -6.52 -14.05 2.17
C LEU A 259 -7.12 -14.82 3.35
N ALA A 260 -6.30 -15.62 4.04
CA ALA A 260 -6.75 -16.35 5.24
C ALA A 260 -7.22 -15.38 6.33
N PHE A 261 -6.48 -14.29 6.54
CA PHE A 261 -6.87 -13.25 7.49
C PHE A 261 -8.15 -12.51 7.09
N LEU A 262 -8.29 -12.15 5.81
CA LEU A 262 -9.47 -11.45 5.30
C LEU A 262 -10.73 -12.32 5.34
N ALA A 263 -10.59 -13.65 5.26
CA ALA A 263 -11.71 -14.61 5.32
C ALA A 263 -12.23 -14.89 6.74
N GLU A 264 -11.54 -14.41 7.77
CA GLU A 264 -12.01 -14.63 9.15
C GLU A 264 -13.33 -13.88 9.41
N PRO A 265 -14.17 -14.39 10.33
CA PRO A 265 -15.48 -13.81 10.66
C PRO A 265 -15.39 -12.42 11.31
#